data_ceaf47e23c378999e0f575fcb23ae0a3
#
_entry.id   ceaf47e23c378999e0f575fcb23ae0a3
#
_cell.length_a   1.000
_cell.length_b   1.000
_cell.length_c   1.000
_cell.angle_alpha   90.00
_cell.angle_beta   90.00
_cell.angle_gamma   90.00
#
_symmetry.space_group_name_H-M   'P 1'
#
loop_
_entity.id
_entity.type
_entity.pdbx_description
1 polymer ?
#
loop_
_entity_poly.entity_id
_entity_poly.type
_entity_poly.pdbx_seq_one_letter_code
_entity_poly.pdbx_strand_id
1 'polypeptide(L)'
;MSGYFSLGENKIRPGAYFNVQKRGDETNFGAIDGVVAVLFKSSIGPLGKATVLPASEGYENTFGTGGTTDALREAFYGGAVKLIAVRVGNGGTVGSASLACATGKAKLSTKYPSGAKFTATIREKLGDSSKKECIVYLDGSEFEKVTFAAGAEEATALKEAFASSKNFVVDITDASGAVTAVSQSAFADGADPTVTNADYSAGLKEVEK
;
A
#
# COMPACT_ATOMS: atom_id res chain seq x y z
N MET A 1 -35.54 -43.90 -8.13
CA MET A 1 -34.37 -44.68 -7.65
C MET A 1 -33.12 -43.92 -8.07
N SER A 2 -32.44 -43.38 -7.12
CA SER A 2 -31.18 -42.65 -7.34
C SER A 2 -30.07 -43.64 -7.55
N GLY A 3 -29.50 -43.67 -8.75
CA GLY A 3 -28.45 -44.63 -9.12
C GLY A 3 -27.07 -44.16 -8.68
N TYR A 4 -26.78 -44.21 -7.40
CA TYR A 4 -25.41 -44.04 -6.92
C TYR A 4 -24.56 -45.24 -7.27
N PHE A 5 -23.41 -45.00 -7.87
CA PHE A 5 -22.41 -46.00 -8.17
C PHE A 5 -21.35 -46.01 -7.06
N SER A 6 -21.17 -47.16 -6.42
CA SER A 6 -20.07 -47.40 -5.47
C SER A 6 -18.89 -48.03 -6.19
N LEU A 7 -17.67 -47.57 -5.91
CA LEU A 7 -16.46 -48.18 -6.48
C LEU A 7 -16.40 -49.65 -6.13
N GLY A 8 -16.21 -50.50 -7.15
CA GLY A 8 -16.18 -51.97 -6.99
C GLY A 8 -17.53 -52.66 -7.17
N GLU A 9 -18.62 -51.96 -7.43
CA GLU A 9 -19.93 -52.53 -7.70
C GLU A 9 -20.08 -52.96 -9.17
N ASN A 10 -20.45 -54.24 -9.40
CA ASN A 10 -20.76 -54.73 -10.74
C ASN A 10 -22.16 -54.29 -11.17
N LYS A 11 -22.26 -53.52 -12.24
CA LYS A 11 -23.54 -53.11 -12.83
C LYS A 11 -23.97 -54.06 -13.96
N ILE A 12 -25.14 -54.62 -13.78
CA ILE A 12 -25.69 -55.67 -14.71
C ILE A 12 -26.47 -55.01 -15.88
N ARG A 13 -26.82 -53.73 -15.80
CA ARG A 13 -27.61 -53.04 -16.83
C ARG A 13 -26.82 -51.97 -17.53
N PRO A 14 -26.93 -51.81 -18.87
CA PRO A 14 -26.36 -50.66 -19.54
C PRO A 14 -26.95 -49.35 -19.01
N GLY A 15 -26.11 -48.40 -18.70
CA GLY A 15 -26.51 -47.07 -18.22
C GLY A 15 -25.30 -46.16 -17.98
N ALA A 16 -25.56 -44.87 -17.79
CA ALA A 16 -24.53 -43.92 -17.34
C ALA A 16 -24.48 -43.91 -15.82
N TYR A 17 -23.33 -44.19 -15.26
CA TYR A 17 -23.11 -44.22 -13.82
C TYR A 17 -22.13 -43.14 -13.43
N PHE A 18 -22.55 -42.24 -12.53
CA PHE A 18 -21.73 -41.12 -12.06
C PHE A 18 -21.33 -41.38 -10.61
N ASN A 19 -20.04 -41.32 -10.35
CA ASN A 19 -19.53 -41.27 -8.98
C ASN A 19 -19.13 -39.82 -8.69
N VAL A 20 -19.87 -39.15 -7.84
CA VAL A 20 -19.52 -37.84 -7.34
C VAL A 20 -18.68 -38.03 -6.08
N GLN A 21 -17.39 -38.03 -6.23
CA GLN A 21 -16.49 -37.95 -5.08
C GLN A 21 -16.42 -36.48 -4.66
N LYS A 22 -16.89 -36.15 -3.48
CA LYS A 22 -16.54 -34.90 -2.82
C LYS A 22 -15.05 -34.92 -2.54
N ARG A 23 -14.29 -34.29 -3.39
CA ARG A 23 -12.88 -34.06 -3.17
C ARG A 23 -12.78 -32.82 -2.28
N GLY A 24 -12.55 -33.02 -0.99
CA GLY A 24 -12.27 -31.87 -0.15
C GLY A 24 -12.80 -31.91 1.28
N ASP A 25 -13.37 -32.99 1.74
CA ASP A 25 -13.82 -33.04 3.14
C ASP A 25 -12.75 -33.59 4.11
N GLU A 26 -11.56 -33.94 3.62
CA GLU A 26 -10.61 -34.70 4.44
C GLU A 26 -9.35 -33.93 4.82
N THR A 27 -9.18 -32.75 4.35
CA THR A 27 -8.17 -31.85 4.86
C THR A 27 -8.82 -30.54 5.20
N ASN A 28 -9.24 -30.44 6.42
CA ASN A 28 -9.36 -29.17 7.10
C ASN A 28 -7.93 -28.60 7.27
N PHE A 29 -7.20 -28.46 6.17
CA PHE A 29 -6.29 -27.34 6.07
C PHE A 29 -7.24 -26.19 6.23
N GLY A 30 -7.15 -25.47 7.34
CA GLY A 30 -7.87 -24.22 7.49
C GLY A 30 -7.54 -23.35 6.30
N ALA A 31 -8.15 -23.69 5.17
CA ALA A 31 -8.17 -22.84 4.00
C ALA A 31 -8.76 -21.57 4.55
N ILE A 32 -7.91 -20.59 4.74
CA ILE A 32 -8.35 -19.25 5.10
C ILE A 32 -9.05 -18.81 3.83
N ASP A 33 -10.33 -19.18 3.74
CA ASP A 33 -11.18 -18.85 2.60
C ASP A 33 -11.10 -17.36 2.37
N GLY A 34 -10.74 -16.97 1.16
CA GLY A 34 -10.67 -15.58 0.77
C GLY A 34 -9.34 -14.87 1.04
N VAL A 35 -8.24 -15.56 1.34
CA VAL A 35 -6.90 -14.95 1.34
C VAL A 35 -6.25 -15.14 -0.03
N VAL A 36 -5.90 -14.03 -0.67
CA VAL A 36 -5.27 -14.01 -1.99
C VAL A 36 -3.95 -13.27 -1.91
N ALA A 37 -2.90 -13.83 -2.48
CA ALA A 37 -1.62 -13.15 -2.65
C ALA A 37 -1.57 -12.46 -4.01
N VAL A 38 -1.18 -11.19 -4.03
CA VAL A 38 -1.06 -10.39 -5.26
C VAL A 38 0.32 -9.75 -5.33
N LEU A 39 1.05 -10.08 -6.41
CA LEU A 39 2.32 -9.46 -6.74
C LEU A 39 2.11 -8.45 -7.86
N PHE A 40 2.52 -7.21 -7.65
CA PHE A 40 2.25 -6.11 -8.58
C PHE A 40 3.36 -5.07 -8.54
N LYS A 41 3.43 -4.22 -9.54
CA LYS A 41 4.28 -3.03 -9.54
C LYS A 41 3.45 -1.79 -9.21
N SER A 42 4.02 -0.86 -8.47
CA SER A 42 3.42 0.43 -8.15
C SER A 42 4.51 1.47 -7.98
N SER A 43 4.15 2.73 -8.10
CA SER A 43 5.04 3.85 -7.75
C SER A 43 4.98 4.20 -6.26
N ILE A 44 4.09 3.59 -5.48
CA ILE A 44 3.82 3.96 -4.08
C ILE A 44 3.79 2.70 -3.21
N GLY A 45 4.20 2.84 -1.95
CA GLY A 45 4.07 1.82 -0.92
C GLY A 45 5.31 0.95 -0.68
N PRO A 46 5.22 0.06 0.31
CA PRO A 46 6.32 -0.83 0.69
C PRO A 46 6.83 -1.68 -0.47
N LEU A 47 8.15 -1.68 -0.66
CA LEU A 47 8.80 -2.43 -1.73
C LEU A 47 9.39 -3.74 -1.19
N GLY A 48 9.12 -4.87 -1.86
CA GLY A 48 9.69 -6.17 -1.55
C GLY A 48 9.26 -6.76 -0.20
N LYS A 49 8.14 -6.31 0.36
CA LYS A 49 7.60 -6.79 1.64
C LYS A 49 6.14 -7.18 1.50
N ALA A 50 5.78 -8.30 2.09
CA ALA A 50 4.39 -8.70 2.20
C ALA A 50 3.62 -7.73 3.11
N THR A 51 2.57 -7.13 2.58
CA THR A 51 1.66 -6.24 3.30
C THR A 51 0.30 -6.88 3.35
N VAL A 52 -0.21 -7.05 4.55
CA VAL A 52 -1.54 -7.61 4.77
C VAL A 52 -2.58 -6.50 4.67
N LEU A 53 -3.55 -6.67 3.79
CA LEU A 53 -4.64 -5.74 3.54
C LEU A 53 -5.97 -6.45 3.82
N PRO A 54 -6.68 -6.14 4.92
CA PRO A 54 -8.06 -6.59 5.09
C PRO A 54 -8.99 -5.81 4.16
N ALA A 55 -10.11 -6.42 3.76
CA ALA A 55 -11.09 -5.77 2.87
C ALA A 55 -11.69 -4.47 3.43
N SER A 56 -11.64 -4.29 4.76
CA SER A 56 -12.10 -3.06 5.44
C SER A 56 -11.13 -1.88 5.32
N GLU A 57 -9.87 -2.13 4.99
CA GLU A 57 -8.86 -1.10 4.76
C GLU A 57 -8.60 -0.98 3.26
N GLY A 58 -8.85 0.19 2.69
CA GLY A 58 -8.52 0.46 1.29
C GLY A 58 -7.01 0.32 1.04
N TYR A 59 -6.63 -0.26 -0.10
CA TYR A 59 -5.23 -0.37 -0.53
C TYR A 59 -4.69 0.97 -1.04
N GLU A 60 -5.57 1.89 -1.39
CA GLU A 60 -5.27 3.17 -2.04
C GLU A 60 -4.34 4.04 -1.20
N ASN A 61 -4.57 4.08 0.11
CA ASN A 61 -3.74 4.84 1.04
C ASN A 61 -2.31 4.26 1.21
N THR A 62 -2.11 3.02 0.81
CA THR A 62 -0.81 2.35 0.95
C THR A 62 -0.07 2.28 -0.38
N PHE A 63 -0.76 1.93 -1.47
CA PHE A 63 -0.16 1.66 -2.77
C PHE A 63 -0.60 2.61 -3.88
N GLY A 64 -1.49 3.57 -3.58
CA GLY A 64 -2.10 4.43 -4.59
C GLY A 64 -3.13 3.70 -5.44
N THR A 65 -3.55 4.34 -6.53
CA THR A 65 -4.56 3.84 -7.47
C THR A 65 -4.00 3.78 -8.89
N GLY A 66 -4.62 2.96 -9.73
CA GLY A 66 -4.33 2.88 -11.16
C GLY A 66 -3.21 1.92 -11.55
N GLY A 67 -3.15 1.59 -12.83
CA GLY A 67 -2.17 0.66 -13.38
C GLY A 67 -2.30 -0.74 -12.81
N THR A 68 -1.19 -1.32 -12.36
CA THR A 68 -1.19 -2.70 -11.83
C THR A 68 -1.72 -2.83 -10.41
N THR A 69 -1.95 -1.71 -9.69
CA THR A 69 -2.64 -1.73 -8.38
C THR A 69 -4.11 -2.10 -8.51
N ASP A 70 -4.69 -1.96 -9.70
CA ASP A 70 -6.06 -2.41 -9.98
C ASP A 70 -6.25 -3.92 -9.75
N ALA A 71 -5.18 -4.72 -9.83
CA ALA A 71 -5.23 -6.14 -9.51
C ALA A 71 -5.66 -6.38 -8.04
N LEU A 72 -5.32 -5.48 -7.12
CA LEU A 72 -5.78 -5.54 -5.72
C LEU A 72 -7.29 -5.32 -5.62
N ARG A 73 -7.81 -4.34 -6.37
CA ARG A 73 -9.24 -4.07 -6.44
C ARG A 73 -9.99 -5.26 -7.01
N GLU A 74 -9.52 -5.81 -8.12
CA GLU A 74 -10.15 -6.97 -8.77
C GLU A 74 -10.14 -8.20 -7.86
N ALA A 75 -9.08 -8.42 -7.08
CA ALA A 75 -9.02 -9.51 -6.11
C ALA A 75 -10.08 -9.33 -5.00
N PHE A 76 -10.31 -8.12 -4.49
CA PHE A 76 -11.40 -7.85 -3.54
C PHE A 76 -12.79 -8.04 -4.18
N TYR A 77 -13.00 -7.59 -5.41
CA TYR A 77 -14.25 -7.82 -6.14
C TYR A 77 -14.49 -9.30 -6.42
N GLY A 78 -13.42 -10.08 -6.59
CA GLY A 78 -13.47 -11.54 -6.71
C GLY A 78 -13.82 -12.27 -5.40
N GLY A 79 -14.03 -11.54 -4.30
CA GLY A 79 -14.43 -12.11 -3.02
C GLY A 79 -13.29 -12.36 -2.03
N ALA A 80 -12.10 -11.82 -2.27
CA ALA A 80 -11.03 -11.89 -1.28
C ALA A 80 -11.41 -11.11 -0.01
N VAL A 81 -11.31 -11.77 1.14
CA VAL A 81 -11.53 -11.16 2.45
C VAL A 81 -10.26 -10.46 2.94
N LYS A 82 -9.12 -10.95 2.50
CA LYS A 82 -7.80 -10.47 2.90
C LYS A 82 -6.81 -10.65 1.75
N LEU A 83 -5.98 -9.64 1.50
CA LEU A 83 -4.89 -9.73 0.53
C LEU A 83 -3.54 -9.75 1.23
N ILE A 84 -2.62 -10.51 0.67
CA ILE A 84 -1.19 -10.40 0.92
C ILE A 84 -0.60 -9.71 -0.31
N ALA A 85 -0.42 -8.40 -0.21
CA ALA A 85 0.03 -7.55 -1.30
C ALA A 85 1.56 -7.40 -1.26
N VAL A 86 2.24 -7.69 -2.37
CA VAL A 86 3.68 -7.49 -2.49
C VAL A 86 3.98 -6.60 -3.69
N ARG A 87 4.43 -5.38 -3.42
CA ARG A 87 4.99 -4.51 -4.45
C ARG A 87 6.36 -5.03 -4.86
N VAL A 88 6.52 -5.45 -6.10
CA VAL A 88 7.78 -5.99 -6.62
C VAL A 88 8.62 -4.93 -7.32
N GLY A 89 9.94 -5.10 -7.31
CA GLY A 89 10.90 -4.25 -8.00
C GLY A 89 12.21 -4.10 -7.24
N ASN A 90 13.19 -3.49 -7.90
CA ASN A 90 14.52 -3.26 -7.35
C ASN A 90 15.04 -1.88 -7.77
N GLY A 91 15.86 -1.26 -6.91
CA GLY A 91 16.41 0.07 -7.15
C GLY A 91 15.36 1.18 -7.02
N GLY A 92 15.50 2.21 -7.85
CA GLY A 92 14.72 3.43 -7.73
C GLY A 92 15.25 4.38 -6.65
N THR A 93 14.67 5.57 -6.54
CA THR A 93 15.06 6.61 -5.57
C THR A 93 13.84 7.18 -4.88
N VAL A 94 14.02 7.62 -3.64
CA VAL A 94 12.97 8.32 -2.89
C VAL A 94 12.83 9.76 -3.38
N GLY A 95 11.59 10.19 -3.56
CA GLY A 95 11.29 11.59 -3.84
C GLY A 95 11.26 12.42 -2.56
N SER A 96 11.63 13.70 -2.63
CA SER A 96 11.61 14.58 -1.47
C SER A 96 11.28 16.04 -1.82
N ALA A 97 10.61 16.71 -0.88
CA ALA A 97 10.36 18.14 -0.91
C ALA A 97 11.08 18.83 0.25
N SER A 98 11.72 19.97 -0.03
CA SER A 98 12.35 20.82 0.99
C SER A 98 11.35 21.83 1.51
N LEU A 99 11.12 21.84 2.81
CA LEU A 99 10.19 22.74 3.50
C LEU A 99 11.02 23.73 4.34
N ALA A 100 10.92 25.02 4.03
CA ALA A 100 11.65 26.04 4.76
C ALA A 100 11.15 26.13 6.21
N CYS A 101 12.09 26.22 7.16
CA CYS A 101 11.83 26.43 8.58
C CYS A 101 12.47 27.75 9.04
N ALA A 102 12.20 28.17 10.26
CA ALA A 102 12.85 29.35 10.85
C ALA A 102 14.37 29.20 10.84
N THR A 103 14.86 28.00 11.08
CA THR A 103 16.26 27.63 10.87
C THR A 103 16.29 26.41 9.95
N GLY A 104 17.06 26.50 8.87
CA GLY A 104 17.27 25.40 7.93
C GLY A 104 16.03 24.97 7.13
N LYS A 105 16.04 23.72 6.71
CA LYS A 105 14.95 23.13 5.90
C LYS A 105 14.63 21.72 6.38
N ALA A 106 13.37 21.47 6.69
CA ALA A 106 12.87 20.12 6.88
C ALA A 106 12.75 19.41 5.53
N LYS A 107 13.06 18.12 5.49
CA LYS A 107 12.97 17.29 4.29
C LYS A 107 11.82 16.31 4.43
N LEU A 108 10.74 16.52 3.69
CA LEU A 108 9.64 15.57 3.57
C LEU A 108 9.95 14.62 2.42
N SER A 109 10.08 13.33 2.70
CA SER A 109 10.48 12.31 1.72
C SER A 109 9.51 11.15 1.68
N THR A 110 9.43 10.47 0.52
CA THR A 110 8.79 9.16 0.46
C THR A 110 9.62 8.14 1.23
N LYS A 111 8.98 7.20 1.95
CA LYS A 111 9.68 6.11 2.66
C LYS A 111 10.28 5.08 1.72
N TYR A 112 9.72 4.97 0.52
CA TYR A 112 10.10 3.98 -0.49
C TYR A 112 10.37 4.66 -1.83
N PRO A 113 11.17 4.05 -2.72
CA PRO A 113 11.41 4.57 -4.06
C PRO A 113 10.11 4.84 -4.80
N SER A 114 9.98 6.04 -5.37
CA SER A 114 8.74 6.49 -5.98
C SER A 114 9.00 7.53 -7.05
N GLY A 115 8.54 7.27 -8.27
CA GLY A 115 8.49 8.24 -9.38
C GLY A 115 7.16 9.01 -9.44
N ALA A 116 6.26 8.80 -8.48
CA ALA A 116 4.98 9.48 -8.41
C ALA A 116 5.15 10.99 -8.18
N LYS A 117 4.30 11.78 -8.81
CA LYS A 117 4.36 13.25 -8.74
C LYS A 117 3.63 13.76 -7.51
N PHE A 118 4.33 13.74 -6.39
CA PHE A 118 3.82 14.32 -5.17
C PHE A 118 4.11 15.81 -5.09
N THR A 119 3.18 16.54 -4.44
CA THR A 119 3.40 17.92 -4.02
C THR A 119 2.94 18.09 -2.57
N ALA A 120 3.61 18.94 -1.81
CA ALA A 120 3.26 19.23 -0.42
C ALA A 120 2.79 20.68 -0.26
N THR A 121 1.71 20.88 0.47
CA THR A 121 1.19 22.19 0.86
C THR A 121 1.17 22.27 2.38
N ILE A 122 1.73 23.36 2.92
CA ILE A 122 1.65 23.70 4.34
C ILE A 122 0.87 25.00 4.48
N ARG A 123 -0.14 24.98 5.31
CA ARG A 123 -0.99 26.13 5.60
C ARG A 123 -1.51 26.11 7.04
N GLU A 124 -2.01 27.22 7.50
CA GLU A 124 -2.78 27.27 8.73
C GLU A 124 -4.07 26.45 8.60
N LYS A 125 -4.43 25.77 9.67
CA LYS A 125 -5.68 25.01 9.71
C LYS A 125 -6.86 25.96 9.74
N LEU A 126 -7.80 25.77 8.83
CA LEU A 126 -9.01 26.58 8.78
C LEU A 126 -9.80 26.45 10.09
N GLY A 127 -10.08 27.59 10.73
CA GLY A 127 -10.83 27.65 11.98
C GLY A 127 -10.01 27.34 13.26
N ASP A 128 -8.71 27.07 13.15
CA ASP A 128 -7.86 26.80 14.30
C ASP A 128 -6.41 27.27 14.04
N SER A 129 -6.13 28.52 14.38
CA SER A 129 -4.79 29.13 14.18
C SER A 129 -3.69 28.55 15.08
N SER A 130 -4.06 27.75 16.09
CA SER A 130 -3.08 27.03 16.92
C SER A 130 -2.51 25.80 16.23
N LYS A 131 -2.97 25.48 15.01
CA LYS A 131 -2.56 24.32 14.24
C LYS A 131 -2.26 24.67 12.79
N LYS A 132 -1.37 23.89 12.20
CA LYS A 132 -1.10 23.87 10.77
C LYS A 132 -1.46 22.51 10.17
N GLU A 133 -1.70 22.49 8.87
CA GLU A 133 -1.93 21.28 8.08
C GLU A 133 -0.80 21.14 7.06
N CYS A 134 -0.28 19.93 6.96
CA CYS A 134 0.51 19.51 5.81
C CYS A 134 -0.32 18.53 4.98
N ILE A 135 -0.55 18.90 3.73
CA ILE A 135 -1.35 18.11 2.79
C ILE A 135 -0.41 17.68 1.66
N VAL A 136 -0.29 16.37 1.49
CA VAL A 136 0.42 15.78 0.36
C VAL A 136 -0.58 15.42 -0.71
N TYR A 137 -0.35 15.91 -1.92
CA TYR A 137 -1.17 15.63 -3.10
C TYR A 137 -0.43 14.67 -4.03
N LEU A 138 -1.17 13.77 -4.65
CA LEU A 138 -0.74 12.92 -5.75
C LEU A 138 -1.51 13.34 -7.01
N ASP A 139 -0.80 13.78 -8.04
CA ASP A 139 -1.40 14.25 -9.29
C ASP A 139 -2.55 15.27 -9.07
N GLY A 140 -2.40 16.15 -8.07
CA GLY A 140 -3.38 17.18 -7.73
C GLY A 140 -4.52 16.75 -6.81
N SER A 141 -4.65 15.45 -6.48
CA SER A 141 -5.64 14.94 -5.53
C SER A 141 -5.03 14.77 -4.14
N GLU A 142 -5.78 15.08 -3.08
CA GLU A 142 -5.32 14.87 -1.70
C GLU A 142 -5.05 13.38 -1.46
N PHE A 143 -3.79 13.06 -1.09
CA PHE A 143 -3.37 11.70 -0.83
C PHE A 143 -3.21 11.44 0.68
N GLU A 144 -2.55 12.33 1.40
CA GLU A 144 -2.38 12.25 2.85
C GLU A 144 -2.42 13.64 3.46
N LYS A 145 -3.11 13.78 4.58
CA LYS A 145 -3.18 15.02 5.35
C LYS A 145 -2.85 14.78 6.81
N VAL A 146 -1.92 15.55 7.33
CA VAL A 146 -1.59 15.57 8.76
C VAL A 146 -1.80 16.97 9.33
N THR A 147 -2.13 17.01 10.61
CA THR A 147 -2.28 18.26 11.38
C THR A 147 -1.25 18.26 12.50
N PHE A 148 -0.56 19.37 12.70
CA PHE A 148 0.45 19.54 13.73
C PHE A 148 0.29 20.87 14.45
N ALA A 149 0.86 21.00 15.66
CA ALA A 149 0.78 22.22 16.45
C ALA A 149 1.59 23.36 15.80
N ALA A 150 1.00 24.54 15.75
CA ALA A 150 1.72 25.77 15.41
C ALA A 150 2.50 26.31 16.60
N GLY A 151 3.68 26.91 16.36
CA GLY A 151 4.50 27.51 17.42
C GLY A 151 6.01 27.39 17.18
N ALA A 152 6.78 27.44 18.25
CA ALA A 152 8.25 27.41 18.17
C ALA A 152 8.83 26.06 17.73
N GLU A 153 8.11 24.97 17.95
CA GLU A 153 8.57 23.57 17.70
C GLU A 153 7.84 22.93 16.51
N GLU A 154 7.40 23.72 15.52
CA GLU A 154 6.63 23.20 14.38
C GLU A 154 7.36 22.14 13.57
N ALA A 155 8.68 22.26 13.39
CA ALA A 155 9.47 21.27 12.67
C ALA A 155 9.40 19.88 13.37
N THR A 156 9.53 19.86 14.70
CA THR A 156 9.39 18.63 15.50
C THR A 156 7.98 18.09 15.45
N ALA A 157 6.97 18.95 15.61
CA ALA A 157 5.56 18.58 15.55
C ALA A 157 5.18 18.00 14.18
N LEU A 158 5.74 18.55 13.09
CA LEU A 158 5.55 18.03 11.73
C LEU A 158 6.15 16.62 11.58
N LYS A 159 7.36 16.39 12.10
CA LYS A 159 8.00 15.07 12.10
C LYS A 159 7.16 14.04 12.88
N GLU A 160 6.66 14.41 14.05
CA GLU A 160 5.81 13.56 14.88
C GLU A 160 4.48 13.25 14.19
N ALA A 161 3.87 14.23 13.51
CA ALA A 161 2.63 14.03 12.76
C ALA A 161 2.78 13.00 11.64
N PHE A 162 3.95 12.90 11.00
CA PHE A 162 4.25 11.88 9.99
C PHE A 162 4.81 10.57 10.56
N ALA A 163 4.98 10.42 11.88
CA ALA A 163 5.53 9.21 12.46
C ALA A 163 4.71 7.94 12.12
N SER A 164 3.38 8.07 12.07
CA SER A 164 2.45 6.98 11.71
C SER A 164 2.17 6.87 10.21
N SER A 165 2.66 7.78 9.38
CA SER A 165 2.46 7.71 7.93
C SER A 165 3.01 6.41 7.36
N LYS A 166 2.29 5.78 6.44
CA LYS A 166 2.74 4.57 5.74
C LYS A 166 3.75 4.90 4.64
N ASN A 167 3.64 6.08 4.02
CA ASN A 167 4.36 6.44 2.81
C ASN A 167 5.40 7.55 2.96
N PHE A 168 5.30 8.39 4.00
CA PHE A 168 6.16 9.57 4.14
C PHE A 168 6.94 9.58 5.45
N VAL A 169 8.06 10.29 5.42
CA VAL A 169 8.90 10.57 6.58
C VAL A 169 9.44 11.99 6.50
N VAL A 170 9.56 12.65 7.64
CA VAL A 170 10.14 14.00 7.76
C VAL A 170 11.49 13.89 8.48
N ASP A 171 12.52 14.39 7.83
CA ASP A 171 13.84 14.61 8.42
C ASP A 171 14.01 16.09 8.78
N ILE A 172 14.41 16.35 10.01
CA ILE A 172 14.62 17.69 10.59
C ILE A 172 16.04 17.87 11.11
N THR A 173 17.02 17.07 10.65
CA THR A 173 18.41 17.10 11.14
C THR A 173 18.98 18.52 11.09
N ASP A 174 18.68 19.26 10.03
CA ASP A 174 19.13 20.63 9.79
C ASP A 174 18.01 21.67 9.89
N ALA A 175 16.91 21.37 10.63
CA ALA A 175 15.74 22.23 10.69
C ALA A 175 15.18 22.36 12.10
N SER A 176 14.76 23.59 12.45
CA SER A 176 14.05 23.84 13.71
C SER A 176 13.14 25.06 13.59
N GLY A 177 12.24 25.19 14.56
CA GLY A 177 11.33 26.34 14.67
C GLY A 177 10.13 26.26 13.74
N ALA A 178 9.55 27.42 13.45
CA ALA A 178 8.34 27.56 12.64
C ALA A 178 8.55 27.07 11.20
N VAL A 179 7.59 26.33 10.67
CA VAL A 179 7.59 25.88 9.27
C VAL A 179 6.86 26.90 8.41
N THR A 180 7.51 27.34 7.34
CA THR A 180 6.95 28.33 6.43
C THR A 180 5.80 27.73 5.62
N ALA A 181 4.71 28.48 5.50
CA ALA A 181 3.61 28.10 4.62
C ALA A 181 4.10 28.01 3.16
N VAL A 182 3.72 26.96 2.48
CA VAL A 182 4.07 26.71 1.08
C VAL A 182 2.90 26.08 0.36
N SER A 183 2.75 26.41 -0.91
CA SER A 183 1.74 25.80 -1.78
C SER A 183 2.41 24.92 -2.82
N GLN A 184 2.00 23.66 -2.89
CA GLN A 184 2.40 22.69 -3.92
C GLN A 184 3.92 22.58 -4.16
N SER A 185 4.71 22.52 -3.08
CA SER A 185 6.14 22.19 -3.19
C SER A 185 6.32 20.80 -3.79
N ALA A 186 6.89 20.72 -4.98
CA ALA A 186 7.07 19.46 -5.70
C ALA A 186 8.15 18.58 -5.06
N PHE A 187 7.90 17.28 -5.05
CA PHE A 187 8.93 16.29 -4.72
C PHE A 187 9.88 16.13 -5.92
N ALA A 188 11.17 16.16 -5.65
CA ALA A 188 12.23 15.96 -6.63
C ALA A 188 12.97 14.65 -6.39
N ASP A 189 13.79 14.24 -7.38
CA ASP A 189 14.73 13.11 -7.33
C ASP A 189 14.10 11.72 -7.14
N GLY A 190 12.78 11.61 -7.15
CA GLY A 190 12.08 10.35 -7.08
C GLY A 190 12.15 9.57 -8.40
N ALA A 191 12.39 8.27 -8.31
CA ALA A 191 12.32 7.36 -9.44
C ALA A 191 11.74 6.00 -9.05
N ASP A 192 10.92 5.44 -9.94
CA ASP A 192 10.33 4.12 -9.73
C ASP A 192 11.38 3.02 -9.77
N PRO A 193 11.20 1.96 -8.97
CA PRO A 193 12.00 0.75 -9.09
C PRO A 193 11.79 0.08 -10.45
N THR A 194 12.83 -0.56 -10.97
CA THR A 194 12.73 -1.44 -12.13
C THR A 194 12.17 -2.79 -11.70
N VAL A 195 11.43 -3.45 -12.60
CA VAL A 195 10.80 -4.75 -12.32
C VAL A 195 11.27 -5.78 -13.30
N THR A 196 11.79 -6.89 -12.81
CA THR A 196 12.27 -8.04 -13.56
C THR A 196 11.59 -9.34 -13.10
N ASN A 197 11.75 -10.44 -13.85
CA ASN A 197 11.25 -11.75 -13.43
C ASN A 197 11.85 -12.22 -12.09
N ALA A 198 13.09 -11.84 -11.79
CA ALA A 198 13.72 -12.15 -10.52
C ALA A 198 13.01 -11.48 -9.32
N ASP A 199 12.49 -10.26 -9.52
CA ASP A 199 11.75 -9.54 -8.48
C ASP A 199 10.41 -10.21 -8.18
N TYR A 200 9.72 -10.76 -9.19
CA TYR A 200 8.52 -11.57 -8.98
C TYR A 200 8.85 -12.86 -8.21
N SER A 201 9.95 -13.53 -8.55
CA SER A 201 10.40 -14.72 -7.83
C SER A 201 10.75 -14.42 -6.37
N ALA A 202 11.36 -13.26 -6.11
CA ALA A 202 11.64 -12.80 -4.76
C ALA A 202 10.35 -12.45 -4.00
N GLY A 203 9.39 -11.81 -4.67
CA GLY A 203 8.08 -11.48 -4.09
C GLY A 203 7.27 -12.73 -3.71
N LEU A 204 7.32 -13.80 -4.50
CA LEU A 204 6.69 -15.08 -4.15
C LEU A 204 7.25 -15.66 -2.85
N LYS A 205 8.58 -15.63 -2.67
CA LYS A 205 9.22 -16.08 -1.42
C LYS A 205 8.81 -15.26 -0.19
N GLU A 206 8.41 -14.00 -0.36
CA GLU A 206 7.89 -13.18 0.74
C GLU A 206 6.47 -13.59 1.14
N VAL A 207 5.68 -14.11 0.21
CA VAL A 207 4.33 -14.60 0.49
C VAL A 207 4.36 -15.96 1.21
N GLU A 208 5.40 -16.76 0.98
CA GLU A 208 5.55 -18.10 1.56
C GLU A 208 6.03 -18.10 3.02
N LYS A 209 6.41 -16.92 3.57
CA LYS A 209 6.83 -16.75 4.98
C LYS A 209 5.64 -16.65 5.92
#